data_e982e22779d17568235fb0bfbce24596
#
_entry.id   e982e22779d17568235fb0bfbce24596
#
_cell.length_a   1.000
_cell.length_b   1.000
_cell.length_c   1.000
_cell.angle_alpha   90.00
_cell.angle_beta   90.00
_cell.angle_gamma   90.00
#
_symmetry.space_group_name_H-M   'P 1'
#
loop_
_entity.id
_entity.type
_entity.pdbx_description
1 polymer ?
#
loop_
_entity_poly.entity_id
_entity_poly.type
_entity_poly.pdbx_seq_one_letter_code
_entity_poly.pdbx_strand_id
1 'polypeptide(L)'
;MKKYFILSMLMFLGLSMDASVTQNDNAGNIGNNKNIQYDTEQKTLQPTYLSNITESSNLGSNWFLELKGGVSSFLGSPIGCGDVIDRTKPVLQVGLGKWFSPSVGGRVGYQGLQFKNANLVTMNYQYYHADFMYNLTHNLQQDEFGISKFDVIPFVGVGIVRNGSAVPGSLTCEGKNIGNHPFALGYGVEVRYHLHDRLHLVGEISGMTTQKTFDCVGTSCKLGDNMLSLSIGLSYTIGRKGWKKVIDALPYIRQYDMLVSRCKMKREMVEKLASIYSLP
;
A
#
# COMPACT_ATOMS: atom_id res chain seq x y z
N MET A 1 28.26 -1.94 -9.62
CA MET A 1 27.28 -2.67 -8.80
C MET A 1 26.01 -1.91 -8.41
N LYS A 2 25.85 -0.61 -8.75
CA LYS A 2 24.65 0.19 -8.42
C LYS A 2 23.47 0.10 -9.41
N LYS A 3 23.66 -0.48 -10.60
CA LYS A 3 22.60 -0.56 -11.64
C LYS A 3 21.68 -1.78 -11.53
N TYR A 4 22.06 -2.80 -10.78
CA TYR A 4 21.26 -4.04 -10.69
C TYR A 4 20.25 -4.03 -9.53
N PHE A 5 20.39 -3.12 -8.57
CA PHE A 5 19.46 -3.03 -7.43
C PHE A 5 18.12 -2.39 -7.80
N ILE A 6 18.13 -1.45 -8.74
CA ILE A 6 16.90 -0.80 -9.23
C ILE A 6 16.10 -1.73 -10.15
N LEU A 7 16.77 -2.60 -10.90
CA LEU A 7 16.13 -3.54 -11.82
C LEU A 7 15.44 -4.70 -11.10
N SER A 8 15.97 -5.13 -9.93
CA SER A 8 15.32 -6.18 -9.12
C SER A 8 14.06 -5.69 -8.41
N MET A 9 14.00 -4.42 -8.05
CA MET A 9 12.82 -3.81 -7.43
C MET A 9 11.68 -3.60 -8.45
N LEU A 10 12.01 -3.39 -9.72
CA LEU A 10 11.02 -3.29 -10.81
C LEU A 10 10.47 -4.66 -11.25
N MET A 11 11.22 -5.75 -11.08
CA MET A 11 10.72 -7.09 -11.39
C MET A 11 9.74 -7.65 -10.36
N PHE A 12 9.77 -7.18 -9.11
CA PHE A 12 8.77 -7.58 -8.10
C PHE A 12 7.39 -6.91 -8.29
N LEU A 13 7.31 -5.85 -9.09
CA LEU A 13 6.05 -5.16 -9.41
C LEU A 13 5.35 -5.71 -10.67
N GLY A 14 5.95 -6.68 -11.35
CA GLY A 14 5.48 -7.16 -12.66
C GLY A 14 4.82 -8.54 -12.70
N LEU A 15 4.63 -9.22 -11.57
CA LEU A 15 4.08 -10.58 -11.57
C LEU A 15 2.73 -10.64 -10.84
N SER A 16 1.68 -10.30 -11.57
CA SER A 16 0.36 -10.95 -11.51
C SER A 16 -0.61 -10.29 -12.51
N MET A 17 -0.42 -10.57 -13.78
CA MET A 17 -1.48 -10.44 -14.79
C MET A 17 -1.73 -11.82 -15.40
N ASP A 18 -2.40 -12.68 -14.66
CA ASP A 18 -3.14 -13.81 -15.25
C ASP A 18 -4.60 -13.39 -15.34
N ALA A 19 -4.95 -12.88 -16.52
CA ALA A 19 -6.34 -12.66 -16.91
C ALA A 19 -6.92 -14.02 -17.36
N SER A 20 -7.55 -14.75 -16.47
CA SER A 20 -8.43 -15.85 -16.85
C SER A 20 -9.71 -15.29 -17.45
N VAL A 21 -9.76 -15.30 -18.77
CA VAL A 21 -11.00 -15.07 -19.54
C VAL A 21 -11.86 -16.32 -19.43
N THR A 22 -12.84 -16.31 -18.56
CA THR A 22 -13.95 -17.28 -18.60
C THR A 22 -14.94 -16.82 -19.67
N GLN A 23 -14.86 -17.48 -20.82
CA GLN A 23 -15.88 -17.42 -21.87
C GLN A 23 -17.13 -18.16 -21.37
N ASN A 24 -18.22 -17.45 -21.18
CA ASN A 24 -19.53 -18.02 -20.99
C ASN A 24 -20.24 -18.04 -22.35
N ASP A 25 -20.07 -19.14 -23.08
CA ASP A 25 -20.81 -19.45 -24.32
C ASP A 25 -22.21 -19.95 -23.94
N ASN A 26 -23.18 -19.09 -23.95
CA ASN A 26 -24.57 -19.53 -24.08
C ASN A 26 -25.04 -19.32 -25.52
N ALA A 27 -24.77 -20.32 -26.36
CA ALA A 27 -25.42 -20.47 -27.62
C ALA A 27 -26.76 -21.16 -27.40
N GLY A 28 -27.85 -20.44 -27.62
CA GLY A 28 -29.20 -20.97 -27.49
C GLY A 28 -30.19 -20.33 -28.43
N ASN A 29 -30.45 -21.04 -29.52
CA ASN A 29 -31.73 -21.09 -30.25
C ASN A 29 -32.06 -19.95 -31.25
N ILE A 30 -31.81 -20.27 -32.53
CA ILE A 30 -32.35 -19.56 -33.68
C ILE A 30 -33.74 -20.18 -34.00
N GLY A 31 -34.78 -19.46 -33.58
CA GLY A 31 -36.18 -19.75 -33.99
C GLY A 31 -36.67 -18.64 -34.92
N ASN A 32 -37.04 -19.05 -36.15
CA ASN A 32 -37.70 -18.23 -37.17
C ASN A 32 -38.89 -17.47 -36.63
N ASN A 33 -38.88 -16.10 -36.71
CA ASN A 33 -40.11 -15.35 -36.87
C ASN A 33 -39.81 -14.04 -37.57
N LYS A 34 -40.38 -13.89 -38.78
CA LYS A 34 -40.48 -12.63 -39.53
C LYS A 34 -41.47 -11.72 -38.85
N ASN A 35 -41.00 -10.89 -37.92
CA ASN A 35 -41.64 -9.62 -37.60
C ASN A 35 -40.47 -8.64 -37.36
N ILE A 36 -40.24 -7.77 -38.35
CA ILE A 36 -39.34 -6.66 -38.22
C ILE A 36 -40.02 -5.62 -37.31
N GLN A 37 -39.98 -5.88 -36.03
CA GLN A 37 -40.29 -4.91 -35.03
C GLN A 37 -39.00 -4.11 -34.81
N TYR A 38 -39.01 -2.86 -35.23
CA TYR A 38 -37.93 -1.91 -34.94
C TYR A 38 -37.95 -1.65 -33.44
N ASP A 39 -37.39 -2.56 -32.68
CA ASP A 39 -37.12 -2.35 -31.25
C ASP A 39 -36.00 -1.32 -31.12
N THR A 40 -36.45 -0.05 -31.08
CA THR A 40 -35.58 1.08 -30.73
C THR A 40 -35.43 1.14 -29.20
N GLU A 41 -35.17 0.02 -28.57
CA GLU A 41 -34.62 0.02 -27.22
C GLU A 41 -33.16 0.44 -27.32
N GLN A 42 -32.92 1.73 -27.21
CA GLN A 42 -31.61 2.23 -26.77
C GLN A 42 -31.38 1.67 -25.37
N LYS A 43 -30.92 0.40 -25.29
CA LYS A 43 -30.46 -0.19 -24.05
C LYS A 43 -29.25 0.62 -23.63
N THR A 44 -29.45 1.60 -22.77
CA THR A 44 -28.38 2.38 -22.17
C THR A 44 -27.47 1.38 -21.47
N LEU A 45 -26.26 1.21 -21.98
CA LEU A 45 -25.25 0.34 -21.36
C LEU A 45 -25.02 0.85 -19.94
N GLN A 46 -25.37 0.00 -18.98
CA GLN A 46 -24.98 0.28 -17.60
C GLN A 46 -23.45 0.22 -17.50
N PRO A 47 -22.82 1.14 -16.79
CA PRO A 47 -21.36 1.13 -16.65
C PRO A 47 -20.90 -0.15 -15.98
N THR A 48 -20.08 -0.91 -16.70
CA THR A 48 -19.34 -2.06 -16.16
C THR A 48 -17.99 -1.56 -15.65
N TYR A 49 -17.54 -2.12 -14.55
CA TYR A 49 -16.29 -1.72 -13.89
C TYR A 49 -15.28 -2.87 -13.89
N LEU A 50 -14.01 -2.54 -14.07
CA LEU A 50 -12.93 -3.51 -13.94
C LEU A 50 -12.87 -4.00 -12.49
N SER A 51 -12.83 -5.32 -12.28
CA SER A 51 -12.92 -5.94 -10.95
C SER A 51 -11.68 -5.69 -10.19
N ASN A 52 -10.60 -5.42 -10.35
CA ASN A 52 -9.42 -5.29 -9.48
C ASN A 52 -8.60 -4.02 -9.71
N ILE A 53 -9.12 -3.08 -10.52
CA ILE A 53 -8.43 -1.84 -10.83
C ILE A 53 -9.22 -0.66 -10.28
N THR A 54 -8.57 0.14 -9.48
CA THR A 54 -9.11 1.39 -8.94
C THR A 54 -8.27 2.57 -9.41
N GLU A 55 -8.91 3.72 -9.59
CA GLU A 55 -8.16 4.96 -9.81
C GLU A 55 -7.30 5.28 -8.59
N SER A 56 -6.13 5.89 -8.83
CA SER A 56 -5.29 6.36 -7.74
C SER A 56 -6.03 7.37 -6.87
N SER A 57 -5.73 7.35 -5.58
CA SER A 57 -6.32 8.25 -4.60
C SER A 57 -6.03 9.71 -4.95
N ASN A 58 -7.08 10.56 -4.91
CA ASN A 58 -6.91 12.01 -5.00
C ASN A 58 -6.15 12.54 -3.77
N LEU A 59 -5.42 13.66 -3.90
CA LEU A 59 -4.62 14.24 -2.81
C LEU A 59 -5.42 14.46 -1.51
N GLY A 60 -6.70 14.77 -1.59
CA GLY A 60 -7.58 15.02 -0.43
C GLY A 60 -8.23 13.78 0.18
N SER A 61 -7.93 12.56 -0.27
CA SER A 61 -8.63 11.34 0.17
C SER A 61 -7.68 10.30 0.78
N ASN A 62 -8.27 9.43 1.63
CA ASN A 62 -7.61 8.26 2.22
C ASN A 62 -6.37 8.59 3.09
N TRP A 63 -6.37 9.73 3.75
CA TRP A 63 -5.42 10.04 4.80
C TRP A 63 -5.80 9.32 6.11
N PHE A 64 -4.83 8.97 6.91
CA PHE A 64 -5.06 8.41 8.24
C PHE A 64 -4.07 8.97 9.26
N LEU A 65 -4.55 9.10 10.48
CA LEU A 65 -3.76 9.46 11.65
C LEU A 65 -3.73 8.27 12.60
N GLU A 66 -2.56 7.94 13.13
CA GLU A 66 -2.37 6.84 14.08
C GLU A 66 -1.78 7.35 15.39
N LEU A 67 -2.28 6.78 16.48
CA LEU A 67 -1.73 6.95 17.80
C LEU A 67 -1.61 5.56 18.44
N LYS A 68 -0.40 5.16 18.76
CA LYS A 68 -0.09 3.84 19.32
C LYS A 68 0.79 3.99 20.56
N GLY A 69 0.55 3.15 21.54
CA GLY A 69 1.36 3.02 22.74
C GLY A 69 1.76 1.57 22.95
N GLY A 70 2.90 1.35 23.55
CA GLY A 70 3.38 -0.01 23.74
C GLY A 70 4.68 -0.06 24.49
N VAL A 71 5.47 -1.07 24.14
CA VAL A 71 6.77 -1.33 24.76
C VAL A 71 7.82 -1.53 23.70
N SER A 72 9.03 -1.10 23.99
CA SER A 72 10.21 -1.35 23.15
C SER A 72 11.34 -1.95 23.96
N SER A 73 12.10 -2.83 23.33
CA SER A 73 13.28 -3.46 23.92
C SER A 73 14.48 -3.31 22.99
N PHE A 74 15.59 -2.85 23.54
CA PHE A 74 16.86 -2.75 22.84
C PHE A 74 17.56 -4.10 22.84
N LEU A 75 17.80 -4.65 21.67
CA LEU A 75 18.44 -5.96 21.50
C LEU A 75 19.96 -5.88 21.32
N GLY A 76 20.47 -4.69 20.96
CA GLY A 76 21.90 -4.45 20.76
C GLY A 76 22.49 -5.16 19.54
N SER A 77 23.83 -5.29 19.56
CA SER A 77 24.62 -5.96 18.54
C SER A 77 25.75 -6.78 19.20
N PRO A 78 25.77 -8.13 19.04
CA PRO A 78 24.80 -8.98 18.36
C PRO A 78 23.49 -9.13 19.10
N ILE A 79 22.43 -9.54 18.39
CA ILE A 79 21.10 -9.80 18.99
C ILE A 79 21.25 -10.90 20.05
N GLY A 80 20.76 -10.63 21.27
CA GLY A 80 20.73 -11.64 22.35
C GLY A 80 21.57 -11.31 23.59
N CYS A 81 22.03 -10.08 23.74
CA CYS A 81 22.71 -9.67 24.97
C CYS A 81 21.73 -9.43 26.11
N GLY A 82 21.51 -10.39 26.97
CA GLY A 82 20.77 -10.27 28.24
C GLY A 82 19.26 -10.37 28.11
N ASP A 83 18.56 -10.22 29.22
CA ASP A 83 17.12 -10.41 29.32
C ASP A 83 16.35 -9.30 28.60
N VAL A 84 15.60 -9.66 27.57
CA VAL A 84 14.75 -8.75 26.78
C VAL A 84 13.76 -8.01 27.67
N ILE A 85 13.26 -8.67 28.71
CA ILE A 85 12.27 -8.12 29.65
C ILE A 85 12.86 -6.96 30.45
N ASP A 86 14.10 -7.09 30.95
CA ASP A 86 14.74 -6.06 31.76
C ASP A 86 15.08 -4.79 30.96
N ARG A 87 15.17 -4.91 29.63
CA ARG A 87 15.40 -3.81 28.69
C ARG A 87 14.11 -3.17 28.16
N THR A 88 12.97 -3.68 28.55
CA THR A 88 11.68 -3.20 28.07
C THR A 88 11.36 -1.83 28.69
N LYS A 89 10.99 -0.89 27.83
CA LYS A 89 10.58 0.47 28.17
C LYS A 89 9.32 0.88 27.40
N PRO A 90 8.51 1.80 27.95
CA PRO A 90 7.35 2.29 27.23
C PRO A 90 7.74 3.04 25.96
N VAL A 91 6.92 2.93 24.93
CA VAL A 91 7.05 3.62 23.65
C VAL A 91 5.73 4.28 23.29
N LEU A 92 5.81 5.46 22.69
CA LEU A 92 4.71 6.17 22.06
C LEU A 92 5.02 6.33 20.58
N GLN A 93 4.02 6.09 19.74
CA GLN A 93 4.13 6.27 18.29
C GLN A 93 2.97 7.13 17.79
N VAL A 94 3.30 8.08 16.92
CA VAL A 94 2.33 8.92 16.21
C VAL A 94 2.67 8.87 14.73
N GLY A 95 1.67 8.59 13.89
CA GLY A 95 1.87 8.48 12.44
C GLY A 95 0.80 9.21 11.66
N LEU A 96 1.20 9.83 10.57
CA LEU A 96 0.31 10.39 9.55
C LEU A 96 0.62 9.69 8.24
N GLY A 97 -0.37 9.05 7.66
CA GLY A 97 -0.17 8.31 6.42
C GLY A 97 -1.27 8.54 5.42
N LYS A 98 -1.04 8.01 4.23
CA LYS A 98 -1.97 8.09 3.11
C LYS A 98 -1.93 6.78 2.33
N TRP A 99 -3.11 6.28 1.99
CA TRP A 99 -3.27 5.21 1.03
C TRP A 99 -3.36 5.79 -0.39
N PHE A 100 -2.46 5.39 -1.27
CA PHE A 100 -2.45 5.76 -2.69
C PHE A 100 -3.34 4.84 -3.52
N SER A 101 -3.39 3.58 -3.14
CA SER A 101 -4.27 2.53 -3.66
C SER A 101 -4.78 1.67 -2.50
N PRO A 102 -5.73 0.75 -2.71
CA PRO A 102 -6.16 -0.18 -1.66
C PRO A 102 -5.03 -1.02 -1.07
N SER A 103 -3.99 -1.29 -1.87
CA SER A 103 -2.86 -2.13 -1.49
C SER A 103 -1.61 -1.36 -1.09
N VAL A 104 -1.44 -0.11 -1.52
CA VAL A 104 -0.19 0.64 -1.35
C VAL A 104 -0.43 1.94 -0.60
N GLY A 105 0.33 2.16 0.44
CA GLY A 105 0.30 3.36 1.26
C GLY A 105 1.70 3.84 1.65
N GLY A 106 1.73 5.02 2.25
CA GLY A 106 2.92 5.58 2.86
C GLY A 106 2.56 6.26 4.17
N ARG A 107 3.49 6.24 5.12
CA ARG A 107 3.34 6.84 6.43
C ARG A 107 4.61 7.60 6.80
N VAL A 108 4.45 8.76 7.40
CA VAL A 108 5.50 9.45 8.14
C VAL A 108 5.16 9.36 9.63
N GLY A 109 6.14 9.09 10.46
CA GLY A 109 5.88 8.81 11.86
C GLY A 109 6.98 9.28 12.79
N TYR A 110 6.57 9.34 14.04
CA TYR A 110 7.41 9.56 15.19
C TYR A 110 7.24 8.38 16.15
N GLN A 111 8.36 7.86 16.63
CA GLN A 111 8.41 6.88 17.71
C GLN A 111 9.40 7.34 18.74
N GLY A 112 9.07 7.23 20.01
CA GLY A 112 10.00 7.66 21.06
C GLY A 112 9.51 7.34 22.45
N LEU A 113 10.22 7.78 23.40
CA LEU A 113 10.23 7.93 24.83
C LEU A 113 11.55 7.42 25.39
N GLN A 114 11.64 6.18 25.83
CA GLN A 114 12.79 5.65 26.57
C GLN A 114 13.22 4.29 26.02
N PHE A 115 14.49 3.99 26.13
CA PHE A 115 15.06 2.66 25.95
C PHE A 115 16.16 2.42 26.98
N LYS A 116 16.54 1.16 27.19
CA LYS A 116 17.73 0.81 27.96
C LYS A 116 18.83 0.36 26.98
N ASN A 117 20.01 0.94 27.11
CA ASN A 117 21.16 0.56 26.30
C ASN A 117 21.77 -0.80 26.73
N ALA A 118 22.88 -1.20 26.13
CA ALA A 118 23.58 -2.45 26.45
C ALA A 118 23.97 -2.58 27.93
N ASN A 119 24.23 -1.46 28.61
CA ASN A 119 24.62 -1.41 30.04
C ASN A 119 23.43 -1.21 30.97
N LEU A 120 22.18 -1.44 30.50
CA LEU A 120 20.94 -1.24 31.25
C LEU A 120 20.67 0.20 31.72
N VAL A 121 21.39 1.18 31.19
CA VAL A 121 21.16 2.60 31.45
C VAL A 121 19.95 3.08 30.66
N THR A 122 19.00 3.74 31.33
CA THR A 122 17.83 4.30 30.68
C THR A 122 18.20 5.57 29.93
N MET A 123 17.87 5.63 28.66
CA MET A 123 18.12 6.73 27.74
C MET A 123 16.83 7.12 27.02
N ASN A 124 16.74 8.40 26.63
CA ASN A 124 15.63 8.90 25.82
C ASN A 124 15.99 8.82 24.33
N TYR A 125 15.03 8.53 23.49
CA TYR A 125 15.22 8.55 22.04
C TYR A 125 14.02 9.15 21.31
N GLN A 126 14.28 9.57 20.09
CA GLN A 126 13.32 10.08 19.14
C GLN A 126 13.66 9.50 17.78
N TYR A 127 12.73 8.82 17.17
CA TYR A 127 12.86 8.21 15.84
C TYR A 127 11.83 8.83 14.92
N TYR A 128 12.29 9.48 13.87
CA TYR A 128 11.49 10.04 12.80
C TYR A 128 11.69 9.17 11.56
N HIS A 129 10.60 8.69 11.00
CA HIS A 129 10.68 7.72 9.91
C HIS A 129 9.63 7.97 8.83
N ALA A 130 9.91 7.48 7.64
CA ALA A 130 8.98 7.38 6.54
C ALA A 130 8.90 5.93 6.09
N ASP A 131 7.69 5.39 6.08
CA ASP A 131 7.43 3.98 5.79
C ASP A 131 6.66 3.82 4.48
N PHE A 132 7.03 2.82 3.72
CA PHE A 132 6.25 2.24 2.65
C PHE A 132 5.43 1.09 3.21
N MET A 133 4.12 1.10 2.96
CA MET A 133 3.14 0.14 3.52
C MET A 133 2.47 -0.62 2.39
N TYR A 134 2.30 -1.93 2.58
CA TYR A 134 1.64 -2.79 1.62
C TYR A 134 0.55 -3.64 2.28
N ASN A 135 -0.72 -3.47 1.86
CA ASN A 135 -1.83 -4.25 2.39
C ASN A 135 -1.90 -5.62 1.68
N LEU A 136 -1.42 -6.67 2.36
CA LEU A 136 -1.44 -8.03 1.85
C LEU A 136 -2.87 -8.59 1.74
N THR A 137 -3.71 -8.28 2.73
CA THR A 137 -5.06 -8.87 2.83
C THR A 137 -5.92 -8.46 1.66
N HIS A 138 -5.82 -7.20 1.22
CA HIS A 138 -6.57 -6.72 0.07
C HIS A 138 -6.26 -7.49 -1.22
N ASN A 139 -5.03 -7.93 -1.40
CA ASN A 139 -4.63 -8.69 -2.60
C ASN A 139 -4.92 -10.18 -2.52
N LEU A 140 -4.98 -10.74 -1.30
CA LEU A 140 -5.21 -12.18 -1.10
C LEU A 140 -6.70 -12.53 -1.02
N GLN A 141 -7.53 -11.61 -0.57
CA GLN A 141 -8.98 -11.80 -0.47
C GLN A 141 -9.66 -11.29 -1.75
N GLN A 142 -9.91 -12.22 -2.68
CA GLN A 142 -10.75 -12.01 -3.85
C GLN A 142 -12.23 -12.31 -3.57
N ASP A 143 -12.67 -12.26 -2.33
CA ASP A 143 -14.04 -12.56 -1.98
C ASP A 143 -15.00 -11.50 -2.50
N GLU A 144 -16.06 -11.93 -3.18
CA GLU A 144 -17.13 -11.11 -3.76
C GLU A 144 -17.82 -10.16 -2.76
N PHE A 145 -17.65 -10.38 -1.47
CA PHE A 145 -18.23 -9.59 -0.39
C PHE A 145 -17.27 -8.59 0.28
N GLY A 146 -16.01 -8.51 -0.13
CA GLY A 146 -15.12 -7.34 -0.07
C GLY A 146 -14.85 -6.67 1.28
N ILE A 147 -15.25 -7.19 2.42
CA ILE A 147 -15.01 -6.58 3.72
C ILE A 147 -14.23 -7.54 4.60
N SER A 148 -12.91 -7.57 4.42
CA SER A 148 -12.05 -8.12 5.45
C SER A 148 -12.17 -7.29 6.73
N LYS A 149 -12.43 -7.96 7.84
CA LYS A 149 -12.39 -7.29 9.16
C LYS A 149 -10.95 -6.99 9.60
N PHE A 150 -9.99 -7.68 9.01
CA PHE A 150 -8.57 -7.57 9.33
C PHE A 150 -7.75 -7.26 8.10
N ASP A 151 -6.86 -6.29 8.20
CA ASP A 151 -5.81 -6.04 7.23
C ASP A 151 -4.45 -6.40 7.86
N VAL A 152 -3.61 -7.09 7.10
CA VAL A 152 -2.21 -7.37 7.43
C VAL A 152 -1.33 -6.52 6.52
N ILE A 153 -0.55 -5.64 7.11
CA ILE A 153 0.17 -4.58 6.42
C ILE A 153 1.64 -4.63 6.81
N PRO A 154 2.49 -5.39 6.10
CA PRO A 154 3.93 -5.24 6.22
C PRO A 154 4.36 -3.86 5.76
N PHE A 155 5.40 -3.35 6.39
CA PHE A 155 6.01 -2.09 6.02
C PHE A 155 7.52 -2.12 6.15
N VAL A 156 8.16 -1.26 5.41
CA VAL A 156 9.59 -0.99 5.46
C VAL A 156 9.80 0.52 5.34
N GLY A 157 10.72 1.04 6.14
CA GLY A 157 10.94 2.48 6.19
C GLY A 157 12.38 2.86 6.43
N VAL A 158 12.63 4.13 6.28
CA VAL A 158 13.90 4.77 6.55
C VAL A 158 13.68 5.96 7.46
N GLY A 159 14.66 6.27 8.28
CA GLY A 159 14.53 7.41 9.18
C GLY A 159 15.81 7.82 9.85
N ILE A 160 15.65 8.74 10.78
CA ILE A 160 16.72 9.28 11.59
C ILE A 160 16.34 9.07 13.05
N VAL A 161 17.26 8.51 13.83
CA VAL A 161 17.05 8.34 15.25
C VAL A 161 17.95 9.30 16.00
N ARG A 162 17.43 9.95 17.04
CA ARG A 162 18.17 10.82 17.92
C ARG A 162 18.21 10.21 19.30
N ASN A 163 19.42 10.08 19.88
CA ASN A 163 19.57 9.78 21.29
C ASN A 163 19.53 11.10 22.09
N GLY A 164 18.46 11.31 22.83
CA GLY A 164 18.26 12.53 23.60
C GLY A 164 19.10 12.62 24.87
N SER A 165 19.67 11.50 25.33
CA SER A 165 20.54 11.44 26.52
C SER A 165 22.02 11.48 26.18
N ALA A 166 22.39 11.42 24.89
CA ALA A 166 23.78 11.51 24.48
C ALA A 166 24.30 12.94 24.64
N VAL A 167 25.48 13.09 25.21
CA VAL A 167 26.18 14.39 25.28
C VAL A 167 26.55 14.81 23.86
N PRO A 168 26.31 16.07 23.46
CA PRO A 168 26.72 16.54 22.15
C PRO A 168 28.22 16.30 21.93
N GLY A 169 28.57 15.70 20.79
CA GLY A 169 29.93 15.34 20.46
C GLY A 169 30.44 14.01 21.05
N SER A 170 29.64 13.30 21.85
CA SER A 170 30.03 11.99 22.41
C SER A 170 29.92 10.84 21.41
N LEU A 171 29.10 11.00 20.37
CA LEU A 171 28.95 9.99 19.31
C LEU A 171 30.09 10.17 18.29
N THR A 172 31.09 9.35 18.38
CA THR A 172 32.20 9.34 17.43
C THR A 172 32.25 8.03 16.66
N CYS A 173 32.57 8.13 15.38
CA CYS A 173 32.81 7.01 14.51
C CYS A 173 34.18 7.15 13.88
N GLU A 174 35.03 6.14 14.09
CA GLU A 174 36.42 6.17 13.58
C GLU A 174 37.15 7.48 13.90
N GLY A 175 36.89 8.04 15.09
CA GLY A 175 37.49 9.30 15.55
C GLY A 175 36.85 10.58 15.01
N LYS A 176 35.81 10.48 14.17
CA LYS A 176 35.05 11.62 13.66
C LYS A 176 33.74 11.78 14.42
N ASN A 177 33.40 13.00 14.79
CA ASN A 177 32.11 13.32 15.38
C ASN A 177 31.01 13.22 14.32
N ILE A 178 30.04 12.31 14.51
CA ILE A 178 28.95 12.06 13.55
C ILE A 178 27.63 12.75 13.93
N GLY A 179 27.61 13.50 15.02
CA GLY A 179 26.37 14.09 15.53
C GLY A 179 25.45 13.04 16.18
N ASN A 180 24.31 13.52 16.69
CA ASN A 180 23.36 12.71 17.47
C ASN A 180 22.21 12.15 16.61
N HIS A 181 22.37 12.04 15.29
CA HIS A 181 21.30 11.67 14.37
C HIS A 181 21.69 10.53 13.44
N PRO A 182 21.95 9.31 13.96
CA PRO A 182 22.26 8.18 13.12
C PRO A 182 21.06 7.80 12.24
N PHE A 183 21.37 7.29 11.05
CA PHE A 183 20.39 6.71 10.14
C PHE A 183 19.84 5.40 10.71
N ALA A 184 18.55 5.17 10.48
CA ALA A 184 17.87 3.96 10.90
C ALA A 184 17.01 3.37 9.78
N LEU A 185 16.95 2.05 9.75
CA LEU A 185 16.03 1.28 8.92
C LEU A 185 14.92 0.74 9.81
N GLY A 186 13.67 1.01 9.44
CA GLY A 186 12.47 0.47 10.08
C GLY A 186 11.85 -0.64 9.26
N TYR A 187 11.29 -1.63 9.92
CA TYR A 187 10.53 -2.69 9.29
C TYR A 187 9.54 -3.29 10.28
N GLY A 188 8.46 -3.86 9.79
CA GLY A 188 7.49 -4.47 10.68
C GLY A 188 6.24 -4.94 9.98
N VAL A 189 5.29 -5.35 10.80
CA VAL A 189 3.95 -5.76 10.38
C VAL A 189 2.93 -5.07 11.26
N GLU A 190 1.99 -4.41 10.63
CA GLU A 190 0.81 -3.84 11.26
C GLU A 190 -0.39 -4.73 10.97
N VAL A 191 -1.20 -5.00 11.98
CA VAL A 191 -2.50 -5.65 11.86
C VAL A 191 -3.57 -4.63 12.22
N ARG A 192 -4.49 -4.40 11.30
CA ARG A 192 -5.57 -3.43 11.46
C ARG A 192 -6.91 -4.15 11.53
N TYR A 193 -7.67 -3.89 12.58
CA TYR A 193 -9.04 -4.37 12.75
C TYR A 193 -10.03 -3.24 12.56
N HIS A 194 -10.98 -3.40 11.65
CA HIS A 194 -11.98 -2.39 11.32
C HIS A 194 -13.10 -2.37 12.39
N LEU A 195 -13.04 -1.40 13.31
CA LEU A 195 -14.09 -1.19 14.32
C LEU A 195 -15.30 -0.45 13.74
N HIS A 196 -15.03 0.55 12.94
CA HIS A 196 -16.01 1.41 12.28
C HIS A 196 -15.44 1.87 10.93
N ASP A 197 -16.27 2.47 10.08
CA ASP A 197 -15.86 2.93 8.74
C ASP A 197 -14.59 3.77 8.72
N ARG A 198 -14.36 4.56 9.75
CA ARG A 198 -13.20 5.47 9.86
C ARG A 198 -12.26 5.17 11.01
N LEU A 199 -12.66 4.30 11.93
CA LEU A 199 -11.90 3.99 13.13
C LEU A 199 -11.45 2.54 13.11
N HIS A 200 -10.16 2.36 13.27
CA HIS A 200 -9.53 1.04 13.24
C HIS A 200 -8.67 0.84 14.48
N LEU A 201 -8.75 -0.34 15.07
CA LEU A 201 -7.80 -0.80 16.08
C LEU A 201 -6.54 -1.28 15.35
N VAL A 202 -5.38 -0.88 15.83
CA VAL A 202 -4.10 -1.20 15.20
C VAL A 202 -3.19 -1.88 16.19
N GLY A 203 -2.63 -3.01 15.81
CA GLY A 203 -1.54 -3.69 16.50
C GLY A 203 -0.30 -3.71 15.60
N GLU A 204 0.87 -3.37 16.11
CA GLU A 204 2.10 -3.33 15.34
C GLU A 204 3.24 -4.02 16.07
N ILE A 205 3.97 -4.84 15.32
CA ILE A 205 5.28 -5.35 15.70
C ILE A 205 6.29 -4.74 14.74
N SER A 206 7.21 -3.95 15.27
CA SER A 206 8.20 -3.24 14.47
C SER A 206 9.62 -3.42 14.98
N GLY A 207 10.55 -3.46 14.05
CA GLY A 207 11.98 -3.47 14.30
C GLY A 207 12.63 -2.20 13.75
N MET A 208 13.61 -1.70 14.46
CA MET A 208 14.48 -0.62 14.01
C MET A 208 15.93 -1.08 14.09
N THR A 209 16.67 -0.91 12.99
CA THR A 209 18.12 -1.18 12.95
C THR A 209 18.85 0.13 12.68
N THR A 210 19.74 0.51 13.56
CA THR A 210 20.51 1.75 13.48
C THR A 210 22.01 1.51 13.63
N GLN A 211 22.79 2.58 13.61
CA GLN A 211 24.25 2.50 13.78
C GLN A 211 24.61 2.10 15.21
N LYS A 212 25.71 1.33 15.37
CA LYS A 212 26.20 0.84 16.67
C LYS A 212 26.64 1.93 17.66
N THR A 213 26.66 3.17 17.24
CA THR A 213 26.93 4.34 18.09
C THR A 213 25.69 4.85 18.81
N PHE A 214 24.51 4.35 18.48
CA PHE A 214 23.24 4.86 19.00
C PHE A 214 23.11 4.70 20.52
N ASP A 215 23.57 3.59 21.06
CA ASP A 215 23.51 3.28 22.50
C ASP A 215 24.63 3.95 23.33
N CYS A 216 25.54 4.71 22.69
CA CYS A 216 26.73 5.35 23.28
C CYS A 216 27.78 4.35 23.83
N VAL A 217 27.68 3.07 23.50
CA VAL A 217 28.64 2.02 23.90
C VAL A 217 29.51 1.62 22.72
N GLY A 218 28.92 1.47 21.54
CA GLY A 218 29.63 1.13 20.31
C GLY A 218 30.34 2.32 19.67
N THR A 219 31.43 2.06 18.95
CA THR A 219 32.22 3.09 18.25
C THR A 219 32.18 2.95 16.72
N SER A 220 31.43 1.98 16.20
CA SER A 220 31.36 1.66 14.77
C SER A 220 30.15 2.32 14.10
N CYS A 221 30.37 2.95 12.95
CA CYS A 221 29.29 3.48 12.09
C CYS A 221 28.50 2.43 11.32
N LYS A 222 28.86 1.16 11.44
CA LYS A 222 28.09 0.09 10.80
C LYS A 222 26.74 -0.05 11.47
N LEU A 223 25.73 -0.43 10.68
CA LEU A 223 24.43 -0.83 11.20
C LEU A 223 24.57 -2.07 12.09
N GLY A 224 23.85 -2.11 13.19
CA GLY A 224 23.93 -3.26 14.07
C GLY A 224 23.13 -3.13 15.37
N ASP A 225 22.82 -1.93 15.83
CA ASP A 225 21.95 -1.75 16.99
C ASP A 225 20.50 -1.98 16.57
N ASN A 226 19.89 -2.96 17.22
CA ASN A 226 18.53 -3.38 16.91
C ASN A 226 17.61 -3.08 18.09
N MET A 227 16.43 -2.58 17.78
CA MET A 227 15.36 -2.37 18.75
C MET A 227 14.08 -2.99 18.23
N LEU A 228 13.37 -3.72 19.07
CA LEU A 228 12.08 -4.32 18.80
C LEU A 228 11.02 -3.56 19.58
N SER A 229 9.88 -3.31 18.95
CA SER A 229 8.73 -2.65 19.57
C SER A 229 7.45 -3.42 19.30
N LEU A 230 6.60 -3.48 20.33
CA LEU A 230 5.26 -4.01 20.25
C LEU A 230 4.30 -2.91 20.70
N SER A 231 3.35 -2.53 19.89
CA SER A 231 2.43 -1.44 20.16
C SER A 231 1.00 -1.74 19.73
N ILE A 232 0.07 -1.11 20.41
CA ILE A 232 -1.36 -1.15 20.10
C ILE A 232 -1.91 0.28 20.13
N GLY A 233 -2.89 0.57 19.31
CA GLY A 233 -3.48 1.89 19.26
C GLY A 233 -4.65 2.00 18.32
N LEU A 234 -4.94 3.22 17.92
CA LEU A 234 -6.05 3.56 17.05
C LEU A 234 -5.54 4.29 15.79
N SER A 235 -6.18 3.97 14.68
CA SER A 235 -6.01 4.67 13.40
C SER A 235 -7.35 5.29 13.00
N TYR A 236 -7.33 6.56 12.64
CA TYR A 236 -8.50 7.29 12.19
C TYR A 236 -8.35 7.79 10.77
N THR A 237 -9.27 7.42 9.88
CA THR A 237 -9.27 7.85 8.47
C THR A 237 -9.87 9.23 8.31
N ILE A 238 -9.09 10.15 7.75
CA ILE A 238 -9.42 11.57 7.54
C ILE A 238 -9.79 11.80 6.07
N GLY A 239 -10.71 12.73 5.84
CA GLY A 239 -11.10 13.14 4.49
C GLY A 239 -12.07 12.19 3.82
N ARG A 240 -12.05 12.18 2.50
CA ARG A 240 -12.92 11.29 1.70
C ARG A 240 -12.35 9.88 1.74
N LYS A 241 -13.17 8.91 2.12
CA LYS A 241 -12.84 7.49 2.08
C LYS A 241 -13.39 6.89 0.78
N GLY A 242 -12.63 6.00 0.21
CA GLY A 242 -13.10 5.16 -0.89
C GLY A 242 -12.24 5.28 -2.15
N TRP A 243 -12.47 4.34 -3.01
CA TRP A 243 -11.75 4.15 -4.27
C TRP A 243 -12.73 4.28 -5.41
N LYS A 244 -12.37 5.01 -6.44
CA LYS A 244 -13.15 5.05 -7.67
C LYS A 244 -12.81 3.83 -8.50
N LYS A 245 -13.82 3.08 -8.89
CA LYS A 245 -13.66 1.97 -9.81
C LYS A 245 -13.40 2.49 -11.23
N VAL A 246 -12.51 1.85 -11.95
CA VAL A 246 -12.23 2.16 -13.35
C VAL A 246 -13.33 1.55 -14.22
N ILE A 247 -13.90 2.34 -15.13
CA ILE A 247 -14.93 1.88 -16.06
C ILE A 247 -14.28 0.95 -17.10
N ASP A 248 -14.88 -0.20 -17.33
CA ASP A 248 -14.49 -1.09 -18.42
C ASP A 248 -14.95 -0.47 -19.76
N ALA A 249 -14.00 -0.06 -20.58
CA ALA A 249 -14.27 0.53 -21.88
C ALA A 249 -14.59 -0.51 -22.98
N LEU A 250 -14.29 -1.79 -22.79
CA LEU A 250 -14.47 -2.82 -23.81
C LEU A 250 -15.90 -2.95 -24.34
N PRO A 251 -16.96 -2.97 -23.49
CA PRO A 251 -18.34 -3.02 -23.98
C PRO A 251 -18.71 -1.83 -24.87
N TYR A 252 -18.21 -0.64 -24.52
CA TYR A 252 -18.47 0.58 -25.29
C TYR A 252 -17.77 0.57 -26.66
N ILE A 253 -16.52 0.11 -26.69
CA ILE A 253 -15.75 -0.05 -27.93
C ILE A 253 -16.44 -1.06 -28.86
N ARG A 254 -16.85 -2.21 -28.35
CA ARG A 254 -17.57 -3.22 -29.13
C ARG A 254 -18.89 -2.68 -29.69
N GLN A 255 -19.64 -1.92 -28.90
CA GLN A 255 -20.89 -1.32 -29.38
C GLN A 255 -20.63 -0.28 -30.47
N TYR A 256 -19.59 0.54 -30.31
CA TYR A 256 -19.17 1.51 -31.31
C TYR A 256 -18.81 0.83 -32.64
N ASP A 257 -17.99 -0.23 -32.58
CA ASP A 257 -17.56 -0.98 -33.76
C ASP A 257 -18.75 -1.65 -34.48
N MET A 258 -19.71 -2.19 -33.72
CA MET A 258 -20.96 -2.71 -34.30
C MET A 258 -21.77 -1.62 -35.00
N LEU A 259 -21.87 -0.44 -34.41
CA LEU A 259 -22.60 0.68 -35.04
C LEU A 259 -21.91 1.15 -36.33
N VAL A 260 -20.59 1.29 -36.32
CA VAL A 260 -19.79 1.64 -37.50
C VAL A 260 -19.98 0.61 -38.62
N SER A 261 -19.93 -0.68 -38.29
CA SER A 261 -20.14 -1.78 -39.25
C SER A 261 -21.54 -1.75 -39.85
N ARG A 262 -22.58 -1.49 -39.03
CA ARG A 262 -23.96 -1.34 -39.52
C ARG A 262 -24.11 -0.11 -40.42
N CYS A 263 -23.47 1.00 -40.11
CA CYS A 263 -23.50 2.19 -40.95
C CYS A 263 -22.84 1.93 -42.31
N LYS A 264 -21.69 1.21 -42.34
CA LYS A 264 -21.05 0.80 -43.59
C LYS A 264 -21.94 -0.07 -44.45
N MET A 265 -22.56 -1.12 -43.88
CA MET A 265 -23.47 -2.02 -44.61
C MET A 265 -24.68 -1.25 -45.17
N LYS A 266 -25.28 -0.34 -44.41
CA LYS A 266 -26.38 0.47 -44.89
C LYS A 266 -25.96 1.37 -46.04
N ARG A 267 -24.77 1.99 -45.96
CA ARG A 267 -24.24 2.84 -47.05
C ARG A 267 -24.01 2.03 -48.34
N GLU A 268 -23.39 0.86 -48.24
CA GLU A 268 -23.19 -0.02 -49.38
C GLU A 268 -24.51 -0.52 -49.98
N MET A 269 -25.54 -0.77 -49.13
CA MET A 269 -26.86 -1.14 -49.61
C MET A 269 -27.55 0.00 -50.37
N VAL A 270 -27.42 1.23 -49.88
CA VAL A 270 -27.97 2.41 -50.54
C VAL A 270 -27.26 2.67 -51.87
N GLU A 271 -25.93 2.51 -51.93
CA GLU A 271 -25.16 2.65 -53.16
C GLU A 271 -25.55 1.59 -54.19
N LYS A 272 -25.73 0.31 -53.78
CA LYS A 272 -26.24 -0.75 -54.66
C LYS A 272 -27.66 -0.47 -55.17
N LEU A 273 -28.56 -0.01 -54.32
CA LEU A 273 -29.89 0.39 -54.73
C LEU A 273 -29.86 1.53 -55.74
N ALA A 274 -29.08 2.57 -55.48
CA ALA A 274 -28.91 3.69 -56.38
C ALA A 274 -28.38 3.26 -57.77
N SER A 275 -27.44 2.29 -57.80
CA SER A 275 -26.90 1.76 -59.07
C SER A 275 -27.96 0.95 -59.85
N ILE A 276 -28.92 0.30 -59.21
CA ILE A 276 -29.99 -0.44 -59.85
C ILE A 276 -31.04 0.52 -60.43
N TYR A 277 -31.36 1.60 -59.75
CA TYR A 277 -32.36 2.60 -60.20
C TYR A 277 -31.80 3.64 -61.16
N SER A 278 -30.46 3.68 -61.35
CA SER A 278 -29.79 4.57 -62.32
C SER A 278 -29.52 3.93 -63.70
N LEU A 279 -29.97 2.69 -63.92
CA LEU A 279 -29.92 2.07 -65.22
C LEU A 279 -31.08 2.62 -66.12
N PRO A 280 -30.77 3.03 -67.35
CA PRO A 280 -31.71 3.70 -68.23
C PRO A 280 -32.88 2.80 -68.67
#